data_34bc5e361b983424926c7b2a7a272ad8
#
_entry.id   34bc5e361b983424926c7b2a7a272ad8
#
_cell.length_a   1.000
_cell.length_b   1.000
_cell.length_c   1.000
_cell.angle_alpha   90.00
_cell.angle_beta   90.00
_cell.angle_gamma   90.00
#
_symmetry.space_group_name_H-M   'P 1'
#
loop_
_entity.id
_entity.type
_entity.pdbx_description
1 polymer ?
#
loop_
_entity_poly.entity_id
_entity_poly.type
_entity_poly.pdbx_seq_one_letter_code
_entity_poly.pdbx_strand_id
1 'polypeptide(L)'
;MANVVVVGSQWGDEGKGKIVDWLSSRADVVVRFQGGHNAGHTLVVNGEVYKLSLLPSGIVRGGKLSVIGNGVVLDPWAFLDEMKRIKDQGVTVNAENLLISESTALILPIHSELDGIRENRADGVKIGTTKRGIGPAYEDKVARRAIRVCDLADEEHLLARVKNLLHHHNALRRGLGKPETDAEELHAKLLEIAPKILPFMAPVWHALDEAQNADKRILFEGAQGAMLDIDHGTYPFVTSSNTIAGQAAAGSGMGPGSLNYVLGITKAYTTRVGEGPFPTELFDAIGQRLGERGHEFGTVTGRQRRCGWFDAAMVKQAIITGGITGIALTKLDVLDGLDELNICTGYKLGDKIIRRLPAGAANQAAVTPIYESMPGWQGSTRGARSWADLPAEAVKYVRRVEELIGCPVSMVSTSPEREDVILMRDPFKA
;
A
#
# COMPACT_ATOMS: atom_id res chain seq x y z
N MET A 1 18.07 -8.42 -15.54
CA MET A 1 18.07 -7.80 -14.19
C MET A 1 16.74 -8.16 -13.49
N ALA A 2 16.71 -8.18 -12.16
CA ALA A 2 15.49 -8.57 -11.45
C ALA A 2 14.46 -7.43 -11.42
N ASN A 3 13.21 -7.75 -11.69
CA ASN A 3 12.07 -6.89 -11.38
C ASN A 3 11.76 -7.03 -9.89
N VAL A 4 11.53 -5.91 -9.21
CA VAL A 4 11.31 -5.88 -7.77
C VAL A 4 9.88 -5.46 -7.45
N VAL A 5 9.18 -6.24 -6.63
CA VAL A 5 7.87 -5.89 -6.10
C VAL A 5 8.00 -5.51 -4.62
N VAL A 6 7.51 -4.35 -4.24
CA VAL A 6 7.49 -3.88 -2.85
C VAL A 6 6.07 -3.96 -2.31
N VAL A 7 5.87 -4.73 -1.25
CA VAL A 7 4.59 -4.87 -0.55
C VAL A 7 4.74 -4.67 0.96
N GLY A 8 3.71 -4.20 1.64
CA GLY A 8 3.67 -4.21 3.10
C GLY A 8 3.30 -5.61 3.61
N SER A 9 3.95 -6.09 4.65
CA SER A 9 3.70 -7.41 5.22
C SER A 9 2.75 -7.40 6.43
N GLN A 10 2.34 -6.22 6.90
CA GLN A 10 1.49 -6.02 8.07
C GLN A 10 0.19 -5.28 7.67
N TRP A 11 -0.28 -4.31 8.45
CA TRP A 11 -1.49 -3.52 8.17
C TRP A 11 -1.23 -2.17 7.48
N GLY A 12 -0.18 -2.05 6.67
CA GLY A 12 0.22 -0.77 6.10
C GLY A 12 1.07 0.06 7.07
N ASP A 13 1.50 1.24 6.60
CA ASP A 13 2.32 2.17 7.38
C ASP A 13 3.67 1.60 7.89
N GLU A 14 4.17 0.54 7.24
CA GLU A 14 5.44 -0.12 7.59
C GLU A 14 6.68 0.73 7.25
N GLY A 15 6.51 1.95 6.76
CA GLY A 15 7.63 2.78 6.32
C GLY A 15 8.06 2.51 4.87
N LYS A 16 7.14 1.98 4.03
CA LYS A 16 7.38 1.70 2.60
C LYS A 16 7.97 2.88 1.85
N GLY A 17 7.52 4.10 2.13
CA GLY A 17 7.95 5.30 1.40
C GLY A 17 9.47 5.48 1.35
N LYS A 18 10.17 5.30 2.48
CA LYS A 18 11.64 5.37 2.54
C LYS A 18 12.31 4.32 1.65
N ILE A 19 11.88 3.07 1.76
CA ILE A 19 12.47 1.95 1.00
C ILE A 19 12.15 2.07 -0.49
N VAL A 20 10.92 2.44 -0.83
CA VAL A 20 10.53 2.70 -2.22
C VAL A 20 11.32 3.88 -2.80
N ASP A 21 11.53 4.95 -2.03
CA ASP A 21 12.37 6.06 -2.47
C ASP A 21 13.81 5.62 -2.74
N TRP A 22 14.39 4.82 -1.84
CA TRP A 22 15.74 4.28 -2.03
C TRP A 22 15.84 3.37 -3.26
N LEU A 23 14.83 2.50 -3.49
CA LEU A 23 14.77 1.63 -4.67
C LEU A 23 14.45 2.39 -5.95
N SER A 24 13.55 3.36 -5.91
CA SER A 24 13.13 4.14 -7.09
C SER A 24 14.31 4.91 -7.71
N SER A 25 15.29 5.32 -6.91
CA SER A 25 16.51 5.96 -7.45
C SER A 25 17.33 5.02 -8.34
N ARG A 26 17.19 3.71 -8.14
CA ARG A 26 17.91 2.64 -8.86
C ARG A 26 17.09 1.98 -9.95
N ALA A 27 15.76 2.16 -9.94
CA ALA A 27 14.87 1.67 -10.98
C ALA A 27 14.87 2.57 -12.20
N ASP A 28 14.54 2.01 -13.36
CA ASP A 28 14.35 2.75 -14.61
C ASP A 28 12.84 3.01 -14.83
N VAL A 29 11.99 2.10 -14.35
CA VAL A 29 10.53 2.20 -14.40
C VAL A 29 9.94 1.98 -13.01
N VAL A 30 8.94 2.78 -12.60
CA VAL A 30 8.22 2.63 -11.32
C VAL A 30 6.73 2.51 -11.59
N VAL A 31 6.11 1.42 -11.11
CA VAL A 31 4.74 1.03 -11.43
C VAL A 31 3.87 1.01 -10.18
N ARG A 32 2.79 1.79 -10.14
CA ARG A 32 1.68 1.61 -9.20
C ARG A 32 0.69 0.60 -9.81
N PHE A 33 0.40 -0.47 -9.11
CA PHE A 33 -0.36 -1.59 -9.66
C PHE A 33 -1.70 -1.85 -8.96
N GLN A 34 -2.01 -1.16 -7.85
CA GLN A 34 -3.26 -1.33 -7.10
C GLN A 34 -3.54 -0.14 -6.18
N GLY A 35 -4.76 -0.10 -5.60
CA GLY A 35 -5.20 0.97 -4.72
C GLY A 35 -5.68 2.19 -5.50
N GLY A 36 -5.65 3.32 -4.88
CA GLY A 36 -6.01 4.62 -5.44
C GLY A 36 -5.37 5.74 -4.62
N HIS A 37 -5.99 6.91 -4.60
CA HIS A 37 -5.50 8.06 -3.86
C HIS A 37 -5.76 8.00 -2.34
N ASN A 38 -6.25 6.87 -1.82
CA ASN A 38 -6.43 6.61 -0.38
C ASN A 38 -5.12 6.35 0.38
N ALA A 39 -4.05 5.95 -0.32
CA ALA A 39 -2.73 5.76 0.26
C ALA A 39 -1.83 6.92 -0.14
N GLY A 40 -1.32 7.65 0.86
CA GLY A 40 -0.33 8.70 0.64
C GLY A 40 1.02 8.29 1.19
N HIS A 41 2.09 8.69 0.50
CA HIS A 41 3.46 8.57 1.01
C HIS A 41 4.23 9.86 0.80
N THR A 42 5.19 10.09 1.66
CA THR A 42 6.04 11.26 1.61
C THR A 42 7.45 10.84 1.18
N LEU A 43 7.99 11.57 0.23
CA LEU A 43 9.37 11.43 -0.24
C LEU A 43 10.15 12.71 0.10
N VAL A 44 11.43 12.56 0.38
CA VAL A 44 12.35 13.71 0.51
C VAL A 44 13.45 13.54 -0.53
N VAL A 45 13.47 14.43 -1.51
CA VAL A 45 14.45 14.40 -2.61
C VAL A 45 15.15 15.75 -2.66
N ASN A 46 16.47 15.74 -2.48
CA ASN A 46 17.30 16.96 -2.46
C ASN A 46 16.84 18.03 -1.45
N GLY A 47 16.29 17.59 -0.29
CA GLY A 47 15.77 18.48 0.74
C GLY A 47 14.30 18.92 0.54
N GLU A 48 13.72 18.68 -0.63
CA GLU A 48 12.33 19.00 -0.93
C GLU A 48 11.40 17.85 -0.55
N VAL A 49 10.24 18.19 0.01
CA VAL A 49 9.24 17.23 0.49
C VAL A 49 8.13 17.07 -0.54
N TYR A 50 7.95 15.87 -1.06
CA TYR A 50 6.90 15.51 -2.01
C TYR A 50 5.88 14.58 -1.33
N LYS A 51 4.60 14.96 -1.38
CA LYS A 51 3.49 14.11 -0.89
C LYS A 51 2.76 13.53 -2.09
N LEU A 52 2.90 12.23 -2.31
CA LEU A 52 2.28 11.52 -3.44
C LEU A 52 1.14 10.64 -2.95
N SER A 53 0.13 10.47 -3.80
CA SER A 53 -1.03 9.59 -3.56
C SER A 53 -1.28 8.65 -4.73
N LEU A 54 -1.42 9.17 -5.95
CA LEU A 54 -1.62 8.40 -7.19
C LEU A 54 -0.34 8.26 -8.00
N LEU A 55 0.44 9.33 -8.07
CA LEU A 55 1.68 9.35 -8.86
C LEU A 55 2.69 8.35 -8.26
N PRO A 56 3.35 7.54 -9.10
CA PRO A 56 4.44 6.66 -8.66
C PRO A 56 5.64 7.46 -8.11
N SER A 57 6.37 6.88 -7.18
CA SER A 57 7.54 7.52 -6.53
C SER A 57 8.64 7.94 -7.51
N GLY A 58 8.71 7.30 -8.68
CA GLY A 58 9.68 7.63 -9.72
C GLY A 58 9.51 9.02 -10.33
N ILE A 59 8.29 9.58 -10.28
CA ILE A 59 7.93 10.83 -10.97
C ILE A 59 8.77 12.06 -10.51
N VAL A 60 9.16 12.08 -9.24
CA VAL A 60 9.97 13.19 -8.68
C VAL A 60 11.45 13.07 -9.03
N ARG A 61 11.82 12.08 -9.86
CA ARG A 61 13.20 11.83 -10.27
C ARG A 61 13.32 11.88 -11.79
N GLY A 62 14.14 12.75 -12.31
CA GLY A 62 14.36 12.85 -13.77
C GLY A 62 14.83 11.53 -14.41
N GLY A 63 14.45 11.32 -15.67
CA GLY A 63 14.91 10.17 -16.48
C GLY A 63 14.27 8.83 -16.10
N LYS A 64 13.15 8.82 -15.36
CA LYS A 64 12.40 7.62 -14.96
C LYS A 64 11.04 7.60 -15.65
N LEU A 65 10.61 6.40 -16.05
CA LEU A 65 9.23 6.18 -16.48
C LEU A 65 8.37 5.82 -15.28
N SER A 66 7.30 6.55 -15.06
CA SER A 66 6.28 6.29 -14.05
C SER A 66 5.04 5.72 -14.69
N VAL A 67 4.45 4.69 -14.09
CA VAL A 67 3.34 3.95 -14.69
C VAL A 67 2.22 3.74 -13.69
N ILE A 68 0.99 4.07 -14.07
CA ILE A 68 -0.23 3.73 -13.36
C ILE A 68 -0.90 2.55 -14.09
N GLY A 69 -0.87 1.37 -13.45
CA GLY A 69 -1.40 0.14 -14.02
C GLY A 69 -2.92 0.01 -13.91
N ASN A 70 -3.47 -0.93 -14.67
CA ASN A 70 -4.90 -1.23 -14.71
C ASN A 70 -5.50 -1.73 -13.40
N GLY A 71 -4.67 -2.14 -12.44
CA GLY A 71 -5.11 -2.54 -11.10
C GLY A 71 -5.47 -1.36 -10.20
N VAL A 72 -5.03 -0.15 -10.53
CA VAL A 72 -5.39 1.09 -9.81
C VAL A 72 -6.83 1.49 -10.15
N VAL A 73 -7.51 2.16 -9.20
CA VAL A 73 -8.71 2.96 -9.47
C VAL A 73 -8.32 4.44 -9.37
N LEU A 74 -8.51 5.17 -10.46
CA LEU A 74 -7.99 6.52 -10.64
C LEU A 74 -9.11 7.56 -10.45
N ASP A 75 -8.98 8.42 -9.46
CA ASP A 75 -9.77 9.63 -9.39
C ASP A 75 -9.12 10.69 -10.31
N PRO A 76 -9.76 11.05 -11.44
CA PRO A 76 -9.13 11.92 -12.41
C PRO A 76 -8.97 13.37 -11.91
N TRP A 77 -9.84 13.85 -11.05
CA TRP A 77 -9.74 15.19 -10.47
C TRP A 77 -8.60 15.24 -9.43
N ALA A 78 -8.57 14.26 -8.50
CA ALA A 78 -7.48 14.15 -7.54
C ALA A 78 -6.12 13.96 -8.23
N PHE A 79 -6.08 13.23 -9.35
CA PHE A 79 -4.87 13.07 -10.17
C PHE A 79 -4.40 14.40 -10.77
N LEU A 80 -5.31 15.19 -11.34
CA LEU A 80 -4.99 16.50 -11.92
C LEU A 80 -4.50 17.49 -10.85
N ASP A 81 -5.13 17.48 -9.67
CA ASP A 81 -4.70 18.30 -8.53
C ASP A 81 -3.31 17.90 -8.03
N GLU A 82 -3.05 16.60 -7.91
CA GLU A 82 -1.73 16.09 -7.51
C GLU A 82 -0.67 16.45 -8.55
N MET A 83 -0.96 16.26 -9.82
CA MET A 83 -0.08 16.61 -10.93
C MET A 83 0.25 18.10 -10.95
N LYS A 84 -0.75 18.97 -10.74
CA LYS A 84 -0.55 20.42 -10.64
C LYS A 84 0.38 20.76 -9.50
N ARG A 85 0.14 20.23 -8.29
CA ARG A 85 0.97 20.48 -7.10
C ARG A 85 2.43 20.07 -7.32
N ILE A 86 2.67 18.92 -7.96
CA ILE A 86 4.04 18.44 -8.21
C ILE A 86 4.73 19.28 -9.29
N LYS A 87 4.00 19.74 -10.31
CA LYS A 87 4.51 20.69 -11.32
C LYS A 87 4.87 22.04 -10.70
N ASP A 88 4.05 22.55 -9.79
CA ASP A 88 4.31 23.79 -9.06
C ASP A 88 5.56 23.69 -8.17
N GLN A 89 5.98 22.47 -7.79
CA GLN A 89 7.25 22.16 -7.11
C GLN A 89 8.42 21.93 -8.09
N GLY A 90 8.27 22.23 -9.39
CA GLY A 90 9.33 22.14 -10.39
C GLY A 90 9.53 20.76 -11.02
N VAL A 91 8.67 19.79 -10.75
CA VAL A 91 8.76 18.45 -11.35
C VAL A 91 8.07 18.45 -12.73
N THR A 92 8.79 17.99 -13.75
CA THR A 92 8.21 17.77 -15.07
C THR A 92 7.32 16.53 -15.06
N VAL A 93 6.05 16.67 -15.49
CA VAL A 93 5.11 15.57 -15.67
C VAL A 93 4.47 15.71 -17.06
N ASN A 94 4.76 14.76 -17.93
CA ASN A 94 4.24 14.72 -19.30
C ASN A 94 4.09 13.25 -19.78
N ALA A 95 3.63 13.04 -21.03
CA ALA A 95 3.42 11.72 -21.62
C ALA A 95 4.72 10.93 -21.87
N GLU A 96 5.88 11.54 -21.76
CA GLU A 96 7.17 10.85 -21.95
C GLU A 96 7.63 10.18 -20.65
N ASN A 97 7.19 10.67 -19.48
CA ASN A 97 7.62 10.16 -18.18
C ASN A 97 6.50 9.63 -17.29
N LEU A 98 5.23 9.71 -17.75
CA LEU A 98 4.07 9.13 -17.06
C LEU A 98 3.13 8.46 -18.05
N LEU A 99 2.80 7.19 -17.78
CA LEU A 99 1.79 6.44 -18.52
C LEU A 99 0.66 5.98 -17.57
N ILE A 100 -0.55 6.00 -18.08
CA ILE A 100 -1.75 5.47 -17.42
C ILE A 100 -2.34 4.37 -18.31
N SER A 101 -2.58 3.20 -17.74
CA SER A 101 -3.20 2.11 -18.48
C SER A 101 -4.57 2.52 -19.01
N GLU A 102 -4.78 2.29 -20.29
CA GLU A 102 -6.06 2.47 -20.99
C GLU A 102 -7.23 1.75 -20.26
N SER A 103 -6.93 0.64 -19.58
CA SER A 103 -7.90 -0.18 -18.86
C SER A 103 -8.11 0.22 -17.39
N THR A 104 -7.49 1.30 -16.90
CA THR A 104 -7.66 1.78 -15.53
C THR A 104 -9.08 2.30 -15.32
N ALA A 105 -9.76 1.79 -14.27
CA ALA A 105 -11.10 2.24 -13.91
C ALA A 105 -11.06 3.59 -13.20
N LEU A 106 -12.03 4.45 -13.50
CA LEU A 106 -12.14 5.79 -12.91
C LEU A 106 -12.97 5.77 -11.62
N ILE A 107 -12.53 6.55 -10.64
CA ILE A 107 -13.34 6.93 -9.49
C ILE A 107 -14.13 8.18 -9.88
N LEU A 108 -15.45 8.14 -9.71
CA LEU A 108 -16.36 9.23 -10.01
C LEU A 108 -16.92 9.85 -8.71
N PRO A 109 -17.45 11.08 -8.72
CA PRO A 109 -18.00 11.71 -7.53
C PRO A 109 -19.04 10.86 -6.80
N ILE A 110 -19.85 10.11 -7.55
CA ILE A 110 -20.86 9.19 -7.01
C ILE A 110 -20.25 8.06 -6.15
N HIS A 111 -19.02 7.62 -6.44
CA HIS A 111 -18.33 6.60 -5.64
C HIS A 111 -17.93 7.13 -4.27
N SER A 112 -17.38 8.35 -4.20
CA SER A 112 -17.00 8.99 -2.93
C SER A 112 -18.22 9.29 -2.07
N GLU A 113 -19.32 9.72 -2.68
CA GLU A 113 -20.58 9.92 -1.98
C GLU A 113 -21.14 8.62 -1.38
N LEU A 114 -21.15 7.54 -2.16
CA LEU A 114 -21.61 6.22 -1.71
C LEU A 114 -20.74 5.66 -0.59
N ASP A 115 -19.42 5.80 -0.69
CA ASP A 115 -18.47 5.41 0.37
C ASP A 115 -18.76 6.18 1.67
N GLY A 116 -18.99 7.49 1.57
CA GLY A 116 -19.39 8.33 2.70
C GLY A 116 -20.73 7.93 3.32
N ILE A 117 -21.73 7.58 2.53
CA ILE A 117 -23.04 7.12 3.02
C ILE A 117 -22.89 5.79 3.77
N ARG A 118 -22.16 4.82 3.21
CA ARG A 118 -21.93 3.51 3.81
C ARG A 118 -21.19 3.61 5.15
N GLU A 119 -20.13 4.41 5.21
CA GLU A 119 -19.32 4.58 6.41
C GLU A 119 -20.04 5.33 7.54
N ASN A 120 -21.00 6.19 7.21
CA ASN A 120 -21.75 6.98 8.19
C ASN A 120 -23.06 6.30 8.67
N ARG A 121 -23.36 5.06 8.27
CA ARG A 121 -24.56 4.35 8.73
C ARG A 121 -24.50 4.12 10.23
N ALA A 122 -25.62 4.38 10.91
CA ALA A 122 -25.73 4.19 12.36
C ALA A 122 -25.78 2.70 12.77
N ASP A 123 -26.30 1.86 11.87
CA ASP A 123 -26.56 0.41 12.07
C ASP A 123 -25.51 -0.48 11.36
N GLY A 124 -24.48 0.13 10.74
CA GLY A 124 -23.46 -0.58 9.97
C GLY A 124 -22.15 -0.80 10.71
N VAL A 125 -21.40 -1.83 10.29
CA VAL A 125 -20.03 -2.02 10.70
C VAL A 125 -19.17 -0.92 10.05
N LYS A 126 -18.55 -0.08 10.87
CA LYS A 126 -17.60 0.92 10.38
C LYS A 126 -16.28 0.24 10.02
N ILE A 127 -15.87 0.38 8.77
CA ILE A 127 -14.61 -0.17 8.25
C ILE A 127 -13.43 0.78 8.58
N GLY A 128 -13.71 2.07 8.71
CA GLY A 128 -12.69 3.12 8.86
C GLY A 128 -12.17 3.60 7.51
N THR A 129 -13.03 3.66 6.47
CA THR A 129 -12.65 4.07 5.11
C THR A 129 -12.21 5.53 5.06
N THR A 130 -11.48 5.88 4.01
CA THR A 130 -11.07 7.26 3.73
C THR A 130 -12.18 8.09 3.06
N LYS A 131 -13.32 7.48 2.76
CA LYS A 131 -14.47 8.08 2.04
C LYS A 131 -14.10 8.64 0.65
N ARG A 132 -13.11 8.05 0.00
CA ARG A 132 -12.60 8.47 -1.31
C ARG A 132 -13.14 7.65 -2.48
N GLY A 133 -14.15 6.82 -2.23
CA GLY A 133 -14.83 6.04 -3.27
C GLY A 133 -14.05 4.84 -3.79
N ILE A 134 -12.98 4.42 -3.12
CA ILE A 134 -12.12 3.31 -3.57
C ILE A 134 -12.94 2.01 -3.67
N GLY A 135 -13.65 1.64 -2.60
CA GLY A 135 -14.48 0.42 -2.56
C GLY A 135 -15.54 0.39 -3.65
N PRO A 136 -16.41 1.41 -3.73
CA PRO A 136 -17.42 1.50 -4.77
C PRO A 136 -16.87 1.46 -6.20
N ALA A 137 -15.69 2.05 -6.46
CA ALA A 137 -15.05 1.98 -7.79
C ALA A 137 -14.56 0.56 -8.12
N TYR A 138 -13.97 -0.17 -7.16
CA TYR A 138 -13.64 -1.59 -7.35
C TYR A 138 -14.89 -2.46 -7.53
N GLU A 139 -15.96 -2.19 -6.78
CA GLU A 139 -17.26 -2.85 -6.97
C GLU A 139 -17.76 -2.68 -8.40
N ASP A 140 -17.72 -1.48 -8.95
CA ASP A 140 -18.12 -1.20 -10.33
C ASP A 140 -17.19 -1.87 -11.35
N LYS A 141 -15.88 -1.91 -11.09
CA LYS A 141 -14.91 -2.61 -11.93
C LYS A 141 -15.25 -4.10 -12.06
N VAL A 142 -15.49 -4.78 -10.94
CA VAL A 142 -15.82 -6.21 -10.90
C VAL A 142 -17.21 -6.47 -11.49
N ALA A 143 -18.18 -5.57 -11.28
CA ALA A 143 -19.50 -5.62 -11.89
C ALA A 143 -19.53 -5.25 -13.38
N ARG A 144 -18.39 -4.87 -13.98
CA ARG A 144 -18.22 -4.54 -15.40
C ARG A 144 -19.01 -3.32 -15.89
N ARG A 145 -19.34 -2.40 -14.97
CA ARG A 145 -20.02 -1.12 -15.27
C ARG A 145 -19.11 0.10 -15.10
N ALA A 146 -17.87 -0.08 -14.61
CA ALA A 146 -16.93 1.01 -14.45
C ALA A 146 -16.65 1.73 -15.79
N ILE A 147 -16.42 3.03 -15.72
CA ILE A 147 -15.84 3.82 -16.81
C ILE A 147 -14.32 3.68 -16.70
N ARG A 148 -13.66 3.44 -17.84
CA ARG A 148 -12.21 3.30 -17.94
C ARG A 148 -11.59 4.49 -18.64
N VAL A 149 -10.29 4.65 -18.54
CA VAL A 149 -9.56 5.73 -19.21
C VAL A 149 -9.80 5.72 -20.72
N CYS A 150 -9.82 4.54 -21.37
CA CYS A 150 -10.10 4.42 -22.81
C CYS A 150 -11.50 4.91 -23.21
N ASP A 151 -12.49 4.81 -22.31
CA ASP A 151 -13.85 5.26 -22.61
C ASP A 151 -13.92 6.80 -22.78
N LEU A 152 -12.95 7.56 -22.26
CA LEU A 152 -12.87 9.01 -22.42
C LEU A 152 -12.54 9.44 -23.87
N ALA A 153 -12.09 8.55 -24.72
CA ALA A 153 -11.68 8.85 -26.08
C ALA A 153 -12.84 8.89 -27.09
N ASP A 154 -14.01 8.34 -26.71
CA ASP A 154 -15.20 8.25 -27.57
C ASP A 154 -16.40 8.83 -26.83
N GLU A 155 -16.79 10.05 -27.22
CA GLU A 155 -17.83 10.86 -26.56
C GLU A 155 -19.20 10.17 -26.56
N GLU A 156 -19.61 9.58 -27.69
CA GLU A 156 -20.91 8.91 -27.82
C GLU A 156 -20.95 7.64 -26.97
N HIS A 157 -19.91 6.84 -27.04
CA HIS A 157 -19.76 5.63 -26.24
C HIS A 157 -19.69 5.96 -24.74
N LEU A 158 -18.97 7.01 -24.37
CA LEU A 158 -18.86 7.47 -22.97
C LEU A 158 -20.24 7.81 -22.38
N LEU A 159 -21.09 8.53 -23.11
CA LEU A 159 -22.45 8.85 -22.63
C LEU A 159 -23.27 7.58 -22.38
N ALA A 160 -23.20 6.61 -23.29
CA ALA A 160 -23.88 5.33 -23.13
C ALA A 160 -23.37 4.55 -21.88
N ARG A 161 -22.04 4.59 -21.64
CA ARG A 161 -21.42 4.00 -20.42
C ARG A 161 -21.88 4.70 -19.15
N VAL A 162 -21.93 6.04 -19.13
CA VAL A 162 -22.44 6.85 -18.02
C VAL A 162 -23.89 6.50 -17.71
N LYS A 163 -24.75 6.41 -18.71
CA LYS A 163 -26.17 6.03 -18.54
C LYS A 163 -26.31 4.64 -17.93
N ASN A 164 -25.55 3.68 -18.40
CA ASN A 164 -25.54 2.31 -17.87
C ASN A 164 -25.08 2.26 -16.40
N LEU A 165 -23.99 2.95 -16.06
CA LEU A 165 -23.51 3.05 -14.67
C LEU A 165 -24.58 3.70 -13.78
N LEU A 166 -25.15 4.81 -14.20
CA LEU A 166 -26.14 5.56 -13.42
C LEU A 166 -27.49 4.83 -13.30
N HIS A 167 -27.85 3.95 -14.24
CA HIS A 167 -29.02 3.10 -14.08
C HIS A 167 -28.96 2.31 -12.76
N HIS A 168 -27.81 1.71 -12.44
CA HIS A 168 -27.59 1.00 -11.18
C HIS A 168 -27.54 1.96 -9.98
N HIS A 169 -26.70 2.99 -10.07
CA HIS A 169 -26.47 3.89 -8.94
C HIS A 169 -27.71 4.72 -8.59
N ASN A 170 -28.50 5.15 -9.57
CA ASN A 170 -29.73 5.91 -9.32
C ASN A 170 -30.81 5.03 -8.68
N ALA A 171 -30.89 3.73 -9.02
CA ALA A 171 -31.75 2.81 -8.29
C ALA A 171 -31.37 2.69 -6.81
N LEU A 172 -30.05 2.58 -6.51
CA LEU A 172 -29.53 2.58 -5.16
C LEU A 172 -29.80 3.92 -4.43
N ARG A 173 -29.58 5.06 -5.11
CA ARG A 173 -29.82 6.41 -4.56
C ARG A 173 -31.28 6.60 -4.17
N ARG A 174 -32.24 6.20 -5.02
CA ARG A 174 -33.67 6.22 -4.68
C ARG A 174 -33.96 5.42 -3.40
N GLY A 175 -33.41 4.19 -3.29
CA GLY A 175 -33.54 3.38 -2.08
C GLY A 175 -32.94 4.00 -0.82
N LEU A 176 -31.96 4.87 -0.97
CA LEU A 176 -31.31 5.61 0.11
C LEU A 176 -31.93 6.99 0.35
N GLY A 177 -33.03 7.34 -0.33
CA GLY A 177 -33.66 8.67 -0.22
C GLY A 177 -32.80 9.81 -0.73
N LYS A 178 -31.91 9.56 -1.69
CA LYS A 178 -31.03 10.55 -2.32
C LYS A 178 -31.53 10.92 -3.71
N PRO A 179 -31.34 12.19 -4.17
CA PRO A 179 -31.65 12.58 -5.53
C PRO A 179 -30.83 11.78 -6.53
N GLU A 180 -31.37 11.55 -7.71
CA GLU A 180 -30.65 10.92 -8.82
C GLU A 180 -29.52 11.82 -9.33
N THR A 181 -28.47 11.20 -9.83
CA THR A 181 -27.39 11.91 -10.55
C THR A 181 -27.79 11.99 -12.01
N ASP A 182 -27.64 13.16 -12.59
CA ASP A 182 -27.91 13.43 -14.00
C ASP A 182 -26.78 12.89 -14.87
N ALA A 183 -27.12 12.18 -15.95
CA ALA A 183 -26.15 11.53 -16.83
C ALA A 183 -25.42 12.52 -17.73
N GLU A 184 -26.11 13.50 -18.23
CA GLU A 184 -25.56 14.54 -19.10
C GLU A 184 -24.61 15.46 -18.31
N GLU A 185 -24.93 15.77 -17.04
CA GLU A 185 -24.03 16.54 -16.16
C GLU A 185 -22.74 15.77 -15.87
N LEU A 186 -22.82 14.47 -15.52
CA LEU A 186 -21.64 13.65 -15.26
C LEU A 186 -20.81 13.48 -16.54
N HIS A 187 -21.45 13.26 -17.68
CA HIS A 187 -20.80 13.15 -18.97
C HIS A 187 -20.03 14.44 -19.31
N ALA A 188 -20.66 15.62 -19.17
CA ALA A 188 -20.01 16.90 -19.43
C ALA A 188 -18.75 17.10 -18.55
N LYS A 189 -18.81 16.72 -17.27
CA LYS A 189 -17.63 16.75 -16.37
C LYS A 189 -16.51 15.83 -16.85
N LEU A 190 -16.84 14.66 -17.40
CA LEU A 190 -15.85 13.73 -17.94
C LEU A 190 -15.23 14.25 -19.24
N LEU A 191 -16.01 14.87 -20.12
CA LEU A 191 -15.49 15.50 -21.33
C LEU A 191 -14.54 16.67 -21.02
N GLU A 192 -14.78 17.43 -19.95
CA GLU A 192 -13.88 18.52 -19.54
C GLU A 192 -12.50 18.03 -19.13
N ILE A 193 -12.43 16.85 -18.49
CA ILE A 193 -11.15 16.29 -18.01
C ILE A 193 -10.47 15.39 -19.03
N ALA A 194 -11.22 14.84 -20.01
CA ALA A 194 -10.70 13.88 -21.00
C ALA A 194 -9.43 14.38 -21.72
N PRO A 195 -9.37 15.60 -22.27
CA PRO A 195 -8.17 16.11 -22.97
C PRO A 195 -6.95 16.27 -22.05
N LYS A 196 -7.16 16.30 -20.72
CA LYS A 196 -6.08 16.40 -19.73
C LYS A 196 -5.53 15.02 -19.29
N ILE A 197 -6.33 13.96 -19.46
CA ILE A 197 -5.99 12.58 -19.07
C ILE A 197 -5.49 11.75 -20.26
N LEU A 198 -6.17 11.85 -21.40
CA LEU A 198 -5.89 11.05 -22.60
C LEU A 198 -4.44 11.11 -23.10
N PRO A 199 -3.71 12.22 -22.99
CA PRO A 199 -2.29 12.24 -23.37
C PRO A 199 -1.40 11.24 -22.64
N PHE A 200 -1.80 10.78 -21.43
CA PHE A 200 -1.07 9.80 -20.63
C PHE A 200 -1.53 8.36 -20.91
N MET A 201 -2.63 8.16 -21.63
CA MET A 201 -3.19 6.84 -21.91
C MET A 201 -2.25 6.01 -22.78
N ALA A 202 -1.98 4.77 -22.34
CA ALA A 202 -1.12 3.84 -23.09
C ALA A 202 -1.50 2.38 -22.81
N PRO A 203 -1.17 1.45 -23.73
CA PRO A 203 -1.19 0.01 -23.49
C PRO A 203 -0.01 -0.36 -22.57
N VAL A 204 -0.17 -0.13 -21.27
CA VAL A 204 0.89 -0.24 -20.26
C VAL A 204 1.56 -1.60 -20.25
N TRP A 205 0.81 -2.70 -20.45
CA TRP A 205 1.36 -4.05 -20.52
C TRP A 205 2.42 -4.17 -21.64
N HIS A 206 2.21 -3.50 -22.78
CA HIS A 206 3.16 -3.49 -23.88
C HIS A 206 4.41 -2.65 -23.55
N ALA A 207 4.21 -1.45 -23.01
CA ALA A 207 5.33 -0.59 -22.60
C ALA A 207 6.22 -1.24 -21.53
N LEU A 208 5.63 -2.03 -20.64
CA LEU A 208 6.38 -2.78 -19.62
C LEU A 208 7.10 -4.00 -20.22
N ASP A 209 6.51 -4.67 -21.19
CA ASP A 209 7.18 -5.76 -21.93
C ASP A 209 8.40 -5.22 -22.71
N GLU A 210 8.25 -4.10 -23.42
CA GLU A 210 9.38 -3.42 -24.08
C GLU A 210 10.49 -3.03 -23.09
N ALA A 211 10.11 -2.49 -21.92
CA ALA A 211 11.07 -2.14 -20.88
C ALA A 211 11.82 -3.38 -20.35
N GLN A 212 11.12 -4.50 -20.13
CA GLN A 212 11.72 -5.75 -19.70
C GLN A 212 12.66 -6.32 -20.77
N ASN A 213 12.26 -6.30 -22.05
CA ASN A 213 13.08 -6.76 -23.16
C ASN A 213 14.33 -5.87 -23.39
N ALA A 214 14.26 -4.61 -22.96
CA ALA A 214 15.40 -3.69 -22.93
C ALA A 214 16.24 -3.76 -21.65
N ASP A 215 16.11 -4.82 -20.84
CA ASP A 215 16.80 -5.02 -19.55
C ASP A 215 16.65 -3.86 -18.55
N LYS A 216 15.54 -3.13 -18.59
CA LYS A 216 15.24 -2.07 -17.64
C LYS A 216 14.85 -2.67 -16.29
N ARG A 217 15.23 -1.99 -15.21
CA ARG A 217 14.86 -2.35 -13.83
C ARG A 217 13.48 -1.81 -13.53
N ILE A 218 12.52 -2.70 -13.33
CA ILE A 218 11.13 -2.34 -13.02
C ILE A 218 10.90 -2.51 -11.53
N LEU A 219 10.41 -1.45 -10.89
CA LEU A 219 9.98 -1.43 -9.50
C LEU A 219 8.45 -1.36 -9.45
N PHE A 220 7.82 -2.40 -8.92
CA PHE A 220 6.39 -2.41 -8.63
C PHE A 220 6.15 -1.90 -7.21
N GLU A 221 5.49 -0.78 -7.09
CA GLU A 221 5.21 -0.09 -5.82
C GLU A 221 3.81 -0.41 -5.33
N GLY A 222 3.72 -1.25 -4.29
CA GLY A 222 2.46 -1.57 -3.61
C GLY A 222 2.05 -0.51 -2.60
N ALA A 223 0.77 -0.46 -2.32
CA ALA A 223 0.17 0.35 -1.27
C ALA A 223 -0.47 -0.55 -0.20
N GLN A 224 -0.79 0.00 0.96
CA GLN A 224 -1.35 -0.71 2.14
C GLN A 224 -0.40 -1.84 2.63
N GLY A 225 -0.95 -2.96 3.08
CA GLY A 225 -0.20 -4.12 3.56
C GLY A 225 -1.01 -5.40 3.45
N ALA A 226 -0.35 -6.55 3.54
CA ALA A 226 -0.94 -7.88 3.32
C ALA A 226 -2.15 -8.19 4.22
N MET A 227 -2.16 -7.65 5.45
CA MET A 227 -3.30 -7.83 6.35
C MET A 227 -4.50 -6.94 6.01
N LEU A 228 -4.36 -6.02 5.07
CA LEU A 228 -5.43 -5.23 4.47
C LEU A 228 -5.86 -5.76 3.10
N ASP A 229 -5.32 -6.88 2.64
CA ASP A 229 -5.71 -7.53 1.39
C ASP A 229 -7.18 -8.00 1.45
N ILE A 230 -7.93 -7.79 0.35
CA ILE A 230 -9.37 -8.13 0.31
C ILE A 230 -9.64 -9.61 0.53
N ASP A 231 -8.75 -10.50 0.08
CA ASP A 231 -8.91 -11.95 0.16
C ASP A 231 -8.17 -12.57 1.35
N HIS A 232 -6.95 -12.08 1.65
CA HIS A 232 -6.03 -12.69 2.61
C HIS A 232 -5.90 -11.91 3.92
N GLY A 233 -6.48 -10.71 3.99
CA GLY A 233 -6.41 -9.83 5.16
C GLY A 233 -7.43 -10.13 6.24
N THR A 234 -7.56 -9.18 7.17
CA THR A 234 -8.47 -9.26 8.33
C THR A 234 -9.88 -8.78 7.96
N TYR A 235 -10.51 -9.44 7.00
CA TYR A 235 -11.87 -9.13 6.52
C TYR A 235 -12.89 -9.10 7.66
N PRO A 236 -13.82 -8.11 7.72
CA PRO A 236 -14.09 -7.07 6.71
C PRO A 236 -13.23 -5.79 6.84
N PHE A 237 -12.31 -5.71 7.79
CA PHE A 237 -11.48 -4.54 8.07
C PHE A 237 -10.24 -4.52 7.16
N VAL A 238 -10.48 -4.38 5.86
CA VAL A 238 -9.49 -4.46 4.78
C VAL A 238 -9.73 -3.35 3.75
N THR A 239 -8.77 -3.16 2.82
CA THR A 239 -9.01 -2.37 1.61
C THR A 239 -9.76 -3.20 0.56
N SER A 240 -10.26 -2.56 -0.48
CA SER A 240 -11.05 -3.24 -1.54
C SER A 240 -10.19 -3.76 -2.70
N SER A 241 -8.89 -3.86 -2.51
CA SER A 241 -7.97 -4.41 -3.52
C SER A 241 -7.09 -5.51 -2.95
N ASN A 242 -6.53 -6.34 -3.83
CA ASN A 242 -5.43 -7.22 -3.45
C ASN A 242 -4.16 -6.37 -3.27
N THR A 243 -3.47 -6.58 -2.14
CA THR A 243 -2.27 -5.85 -1.74
C THR A 243 -1.01 -6.70 -1.76
N ILE A 244 -1.16 -8.01 -1.99
CA ILE A 244 -0.07 -8.97 -2.13
C ILE A 244 0.61 -8.87 -3.50
N ALA A 245 1.82 -9.42 -3.63
CA ALA A 245 2.64 -9.25 -4.83
C ALA A 245 2.02 -9.82 -6.11
N GLY A 246 1.18 -10.86 -6.04
CA GLY A 246 0.47 -11.40 -7.21
C GLY A 246 -0.35 -10.36 -7.97
N GLN A 247 -0.82 -9.33 -7.28
CA GLN A 247 -1.54 -8.22 -7.89
C GLN A 247 -0.65 -7.33 -8.77
N ALA A 248 0.66 -7.33 -8.59
CA ALA A 248 1.57 -6.59 -9.47
C ALA A 248 1.51 -7.12 -10.91
N ALA A 249 1.41 -8.44 -11.09
CA ALA A 249 1.19 -9.05 -12.39
C ALA A 249 -0.17 -8.67 -12.99
N ALA A 250 -1.26 -8.98 -12.29
CA ALA A 250 -2.62 -8.71 -12.77
C ALA A 250 -2.89 -7.21 -12.97
N GLY A 251 -2.38 -6.35 -12.06
CA GLY A 251 -2.63 -4.92 -12.03
C GLY A 251 -1.74 -4.08 -12.95
N SER A 252 -0.74 -4.68 -13.60
CA SER A 252 0.11 -4.03 -14.59
C SER A 252 0.02 -4.68 -15.99
N GLY A 253 -0.54 -5.90 -16.06
CA GLY A 253 -0.63 -6.69 -17.29
C GLY A 253 0.64 -7.48 -17.61
N MET A 254 1.61 -7.54 -16.70
CA MET A 254 2.78 -8.40 -16.86
C MET A 254 2.49 -9.83 -16.42
N GLY A 255 3.20 -10.80 -17.00
CA GLY A 255 3.10 -12.19 -16.56
C GLY A 255 3.64 -12.40 -15.15
N PRO A 256 3.10 -13.36 -14.36
CA PRO A 256 3.57 -13.59 -12.98
C PRO A 256 5.05 -14.03 -12.92
N GLY A 257 5.59 -14.65 -13.95
CA GLY A 257 7.01 -15.00 -14.06
C GLY A 257 7.97 -13.80 -14.16
N SER A 258 7.43 -12.60 -14.41
CA SER A 258 8.22 -11.35 -14.42
C SER A 258 8.49 -10.77 -13.03
N LEU A 259 7.89 -11.33 -11.98
CA LEU A 259 8.07 -10.88 -10.60
C LEU A 259 9.24 -11.63 -9.96
N ASN A 260 10.47 -11.17 -10.19
CA ASN A 260 11.67 -11.93 -9.82
C ASN A 260 12.00 -11.85 -8.33
N TYR A 261 11.78 -10.69 -7.69
CA TYR A 261 12.06 -10.48 -6.28
C TYR A 261 10.89 -9.74 -5.60
N VAL A 262 10.39 -10.29 -4.51
CA VAL A 262 9.34 -9.69 -3.70
C VAL A 262 9.91 -9.25 -2.37
N LEU A 263 9.98 -7.94 -2.15
CA LEU A 263 10.45 -7.32 -0.93
C LEU A 263 9.26 -6.97 -0.02
N GLY A 264 9.14 -7.67 1.11
CA GLY A 264 8.17 -7.37 2.15
C GLY A 264 8.70 -6.28 3.09
N ILE A 265 7.99 -5.17 3.20
CA ILE A 265 8.32 -4.14 4.19
C ILE A 265 7.63 -4.47 5.50
N THR A 266 8.40 -4.54 6.57
CA THR A 266 7.95 -5.01 7.88
C THR A 266 8.52 -4.10 8.97
N LYS A 267 7.70 -3.56 9.85
CA LYS A 267 8.20 -2.88 11.06
C LYS A 267 8.76 -3.89 12.06
N ALA A 268 9.75 -3.48 12.82
CA ALA A 268 10.28 -4.25 13.95
C ALA A 268 9.27 -4.42 15.12
N TYR A 269 8.11 -3.80 15.02
CA TYR A 269 6.93 -3.97 15.86
C TYR A 269 5.69 -3.92 14.96
N THR A 270 4.48 -3.92 15.52
CA THR A 270 3.26 -3.91 14.70
C THR A 270 2.45 -2.64 14.95
N THR A 271 1.86 -2.08 13.90
CA THR A 271 0.89 -0.98 14.03
C THR A 271 -0.34 -1.24 13.18
N ARG A 272 -1.48 -0.69 13.62
CA ARG A 272 -2.73 -0.73 12.88
C ARG A 272 -3.47 0.60 12.97
N VAL A 273 -4.05 1.03 11.86
CA VAL A 273 -5.00 2.15 11.81
C VAL A 273 -6.41 1.60 11.70
N GLY A 274 -7.37 2.23 12.35
CA GLY A 274 -8.79 1.86 12.25
C GLY A 274 -9.20 0.70 13.14
N GLU A 275 -10.38 0.20 12.85
CA GLU A 275 -11.03 -0.85 13.61
C GLU A 275 -10.50 -2.24 13.24
N GLY A 276 -11.01 -3.26 13.92
CA GLY A 276 -10.71 -4.66 13.67
C GLY A 276 -9.67 -5.26 14.59
N PRO A 277 -9.47 -6.58 14.51
CA PRO A 277 -8.64 -7.34 15.43
C PRO A 277 -7.16 -6.98 15.32
N PHE A 278 -6.50 -6.91 16.48
CA PHE A 278 -5.06 -6.69 16.60
C PHE A 278 -4.52 -7.51 17.78
N PRO A 279 -4.19 -8.80 17.55
CA PRO A 279 -3.87 -9.73 18.64
C PRO A 279 -2.73 -9.30 19.56
N THR A 280 -1.72 -8.63 19.01
CA THR A 280 -0.51 -8.19 19.75
C THR A 280 -0.59 -6.75 20.23
N GLU A 281 -1.77 -6.11 20.21
CA GLU A 281 -1.95 -4.73 20.65
C GLU A 281 -1.57 -4.53 22.11
N LEU A 282 -0.93 -3.40 22.42
CA LEU A 282 -0.49 -3.01 23.75
C LEU A 282 -1.26 -1.78 24.22
N PHE A 283 -1.81 -1.86 25.43
CA PHE A 283 -2.56 -0.79 26.09
C PHE A 283 -1.81 -0.17 27.29
N ASP A 284 -0.53 -0.53 27.42
CA ASP A 284 0.35 -0.15 28.51
C ASP A 284 1.36 0.96 28.11
N ALA A 285 2.27 1.28 29.03
CA ALA A 285 3.33 2.26 28.81
C ALA A 285 4.27 1.89 27.64
N ILE A 286 4.41 0.59 27.31
CA ILE A 286 5.23 0.16 26.18
C ILE A 286 4.51 0.52 24.87
N GLY A 287 3.21 0.24 24.77
CA GLY A 287 2.41 0.63 23.61
C GLY A 287 2.42 2.14 23.37
N GLN A 288 2.30 2.94 24.44
CA GLN A 288 2.42 4.40 24.37
C GLN A 288 3.81 4.81 23.87
N ARG A 289 4.88 4.25 24.44
CA ARG A 289 6.27 4.54 24.03
C ARG A 289 6.54 4.22 22.56
N LEU A 290 6.04 3.09 22.05
CA LEU A 290 6.15 2.74 20.63
C LEU A 290 5.46 3.78 19.75
N GLY A 291 4.27 4.26 20.15
CA GLY A 291 3.51 5.30 19.47
C GLY A 291 4.27 6.63 19.39
N GLU A 292 4.79 7.08 20.53
CA GLU A 292 5.52 8.35 20.64
C GLU A 292 6.86 8.32 19.90
N ARG A 293 7.72 7.33 20.17
CA ARG A 293 9.04 7.22 19.53
C ARG A 293 8.95 6.89 18.04
N GLY A 294 7.95 6.08 17.67
CA GLY A 294 7.67 5.74 16.27
C GLY A 294 6.99 6.86 15.50
N HIS A 295 6.57 7.96 16.14
CA HIS A 295 5.72 8.97 15.52
C HIS A 295 4.53 8.35 14.79
N GLU A 296 3.82 7.44 15.49
CA GLU A 296 2.75 6.64 14.91
C GLU A 296 1.43 7.41 14.84
N PHE A 297 1.42 8.39 13.93
CA PHE A 297 0.25 9.20 13.57
C PHE A 297 0.01 9.15 12.08
N GLY A 298 -1.26 9.12 11.68
CA GLY A 298 -1.64 9.11 10.26
C GLY A 298 -1.24 10.39 9.55
N THR A 299 -0.47 10.29 8.48
CA THR A 299 0.05 11.45 7.72
C THR A 299 -1.05 12.35 7.17
N VAL A 300 -2.22 11.79 6.84
CA VAL A 300 -3.35 12.51 6.23
C VAL A 300 -4.38 12.90 7.29
N THR A 301 -4.67 12.01 8.23
CA THR A 301 -5.76 12.19 9.21
C THR A 301 -5.28 12.64 10.59
N GLY A 302 -3.98 12.59 10.88
CA GLY A 302 -3.43 12.84 12.21
C GLY A 302 -3.84 11.78 13.26
N ARG A 303 -4.60 10.75 12.87
CA ARG A 303 -5.12 9.72 13.78
C ARG A 303 -3.96 8.90 14.34
N GLN A 304 -3.96 8.68 15.65
CA GLN A 304 -2.98 7.82 16.32
C GLN A 304 -3.14 6.37 15.83
N ARG A 305 -2.03 5.72 15.55
CA ARG A 305 -1.98 4.29 15.24
C ARG A 305 -1.93 3.49 16.53
N ARG A 306 -2.65 2.39 16.56
CA ARG A 306 -2.56 1.35 17.58
C ARG A 306 -1.21 0.67 17.45
N CYS A 307 -0.53 0.37 18.54
CA CYS A 307 0.82 -0.23 18.56
C CYS A 307 0.81 -1.56 19.31
N GLY A 308 1.66 -2.48 18.88
CA GLY A 308 1.79 -3.80 19.50
C GLY A 308 3.13 -4.47 19.19
N TRP A 309 3.37 -5.60 19.83
CA TRP A 309 4.58 -6.40 19.61
C TRP A 309 4.64 -6.95 18.18
N PHE A 310 5.85 -7.31 17.75
CA PHE A 310 6.07 -7.97 16.46
C PHE A 310 5.32 -9.30 16.40
N ASP A 311 4.58 -9.51 15.32
CA ASP A 311 3.79 -10.71 15.10
C ASP A 311 4.41 -11.58 14.00
N ALA A 312 5.27 -12.52 14.40
CA ALA A 312 5.97 -13.40 13.47
C ALA A 312 5.01 -14.39 12.78
N ALA A 313 3.97 -14.83 13.45
CA ALA A 313 2.98 -15.76 12.86
C ALA A 313 2.20 -15.10 11.73
N MET A 314 1.79 -13.84 11.93
CA MET A 314 1.11 -13.03 10.92
C MET A 314 2.03 -12.68 9.75
N VAL A 315 3.27 -12.24 10.02
CA VAL A 315 4.25 -11.90 8.96
C VAL A 315 4.59 -13.13 8.14
N LYS A 316 4.75 -14.30 8.77
CA LYS A 316 4.96 -15.57 8.06
C LYS A 316 3.79 -15.92 7.13
N GLN A 317 2.55 -15.66 7.55
CA GLN A 317 1.38 -15.82 6.69
C GLN A 317 1.46 -14.87 5.48
N ALA A 318 1.82 -13.60 5.69
CA ALA A 318 2.00 -12.64 4.62
C ALA A 318 3.11 -13.03 3.63
N ILE A 319 4.20 -13.61 4.13
CA ILE A 319 5.30 -14.14 3.31
C ILE A 319 4.79 -15.26 2.38
N ILE A 320 4.04 -16.21 2.92
CA ILE A 320 3.51 -17.36 2.16
C ILE A 320 2.49 -16.89 1.11
N THR A 321 1.50 -16.08 1.50
CA THR A 321 0.43 -15.63 0.60
C THR A 321 0.93 -14.61 -0.42
N GLY A 322 1.90 -13.79 -0.05
CA GLY A 322 2.48 -12.74 -0.91
C GLY A 322 3.67 -13.19 -1.74
N GLY A 323 4.20 -14.40 -1.53
CA GLY A 323 5.42 -14.86 -2.21
C GLY A 323 6.65 -14.00 -1.88
N ILE A 324 6.73 -13.46 -0.66
CA ILE A 324 7.82 -12.57 -0.25
C ILE A 324 9.13 -13.37 -0.16
N THR A 325 10.19 -12.89 -0.80
CA THR A 325 11.49 -13.53 -0.89
C THR A 325 12.57 -12.86 -0.04
N GLY A 326 12.31 -11.67 0.46
CA GLY A 326 13.16 -10.95 1.38
C GLY A 326 12.41 -9.88 2.14
N ILE A 327 12.88 -9.53 3.33
CA ILE A 327 12.29 -8.53 4.22
C ILE A 327 13.15 -7.28 4.29
N ALA A 328 12.52 -6.11 4.21
CA ALA A 328 13.11 -4.86 4.71
C ALA A 328 12.51 -4.56 6.08
N LEU A 329 13.29 -4.78 7.13
CA LEU A 329 12.89 -4.51 8.51
C LEU A 329 13.09 -3.03 8.81
N THR A 330 12.01 -2.35 9.21
CA THR A 330 12.02 -0.89 9.42
C THR A 330 11.83 -0.53 10.88
N LYS A 331 12.26 0.69 11.23
CA LYS A 331 12.02 1.29 12.56
C LYS A 331 12.61 0.48 13.72
N LEU A 332 13.77 -0.14 13.52
CA LEU A 332 14.47 -0.86 14.58
C LEU A 332 14.84 0.07 15.75
N ASP A 333 15.20 1.31 15.46
CA ASP A 333 15.54 2.38 16.39
C ASP A 333 14.44 2.75 17.40
N VAL A 334 13.19 2.43 17.09
CA VAL A 334 12.04 2.66 17.99
C VAL A 334 12.11 1.75 19.23
N LEU A 335 12.73 0.57 19.09
CA LEU A 335 12.88 -0.42 20.16
C LEU A 335 14.05 -0.14 21.10
N ASP A 336 14.96 0.82 20.76
CA ASP A 336 16.11 1.16 21.61
C ASP A 336 15.71 1.50 23.05
N GLY A 337 16.45 0.98 24.04
CA GLY A 337 16.25 1.24 25.46
C GLY A 337 15.02 0.54 26.06
N LEU A 338 14.50 -0.51 25.42
CA LEU A 338 13.60 -1.48 26.07
C LEU A 338 14.44 -2.57 26.73
N ASP A 339 14.01 -3.01 27.91
CA ASP A 339 14.72 -4.07 28.66
C ASP A 339 14.37 -5.45 28.12
N GLU A 340 13.15 -5.62 27.64
CA GLU A 340 12.61 -6.87 27.10
C GLU A 340 11.77 -6.59 25.84
N LEU A 341 11.83 -7.51 24.91
CA LEU A 341 11.06 -7.52 23.67
C LEU A 341 10.28 -8.82 23.56
N ASN A 342 9.02 -8.74 23.12
CA ASN A 342 8.19 -9.90 22.92
C ASN A 342 7.87 -10.11 21.43
N ILE A 343 8.03 -11.34 20.94
CA ILE A 343 7.70 -11.74 19.58
C ILE A 343 6.54 -12.74 19.63
N CYS A 344 5.43 -12.42 18.96
CA CYS A 344 4.32 -13.37 18.86
C CYS A 344 4.68 -14.49 17.88
N THR A 345 4.70 -15.73 18.36
CA THR A 345 5.08 -16.93 17.59
C THR A 345 3.87 -17.77 17.17
N GLY A 346 2.68 -17.43 17.66
CA GLY A 346 1.42 -18.10 17.39
C GLY A 346 0.30 -17.61 18.29
N TYR A 347 -0.83 -18.27 18.23
CA TYR A 347 -2.02 -17.87 18.98
C TYR A 347 -2.67 -19.07 19.66
N LYS A 348 -3.35 -18.80 20.77
CA LYS A 348 -4.29 -19.71 21.41
C LYS A 348 -5.71 -19.33 20.99
N LEU A 349 -6.46 -20.27 20.43
CA LEU A 349 -7.88 -20.12 20.08
C LEU A 349 -8.68 -21.25 20.79
N GLY A 350 -9.37 -20.91 21.87
CA GLY A 350 -9.88 -21.92 22.79
C GLY A 350 -8.74 -22.77 23.35
N ASP A 351 -8.83 -24.09 23.22
CA ASP A 351 -7.79 -25.04 23.67
C ASP A 351 -6.73 -25.35 22.60
N LYS A 352 -6.85 -24.76 21.40
CA LYS A 352 -5.93 -25.04 20.28
C LYS A 352 -4.86 -23.99 20.15
N ILE A 353 -3.63 -24.45 19.92
CA ILE A 353 -2.52 -23.58 19.50
C ILE A 353 -2.48 -23.57 17.97
N ILE A 354 -2.49 -22.39 17.37
CA ILE A 354 -2.43 -22.18 15.93
C ILE A 354 -1.28 -21.24 15.59
N ARG A 355 -0.64 -21.47 14.44
CA ARG A 355 0.52 -20.68 13.96
C ARG A 355 0.17 -19.81 12.76
N ARG A 356 -1.08 -19.43 12.65
CA ARG A 356 -1.60 -18.51 11.64
C ARG A 356 -2.75 -17.72 12.22
N LEU A 357 -3.00 -16.53 11.70
CA LEU A 357 -4.20 -15.77 12.03
C LEU A 357 -5.43 -16.51 11.45
N PRO A 358 -6.47 -16.82 12.24
CA PRO A 358 -7.63 -17.54 11.74
C PRO A 358 -8.46 -16.64 10.82
N ALA A 359 -9.24 -17.25 9.94
CA ALA A 359 -10.25 -16.54 9.16
C ALA A 359 -11.46 -16.16 10.04
N GLY A 360 -12.14 -15.07 9.66
CA GLY A 360 -13.35 -14.57 10.31
C GLY A 360 -13.06 -13.67 11.52
N ALA A 361 -13.73 -12.52 11.54
CA ALA A 361 -13.50 -11.45 12.54
C ALA A 361 -13.69 -11.94 14.00
N ALA A 362 -14.69 -12.80 14.25
CA ALA A 362 -14.94 -13.35 15.58
C ALA A 362 -13.78 -14.21 16.09
N ASN A 363 -13.24 -15.10 15.24
CA ASN A 363 -12.09 -15.92 15.59
C ASN A 363 -10.84 -15.07 15.77
N GLN A 364 -10.63 -14.07 14.90
CA GLN A 364 -9.50 -13.15 15.00
C GLN A 364 -9.53 -12.30 16.27
N ALA A 365 -10.73 -11.94 16.75
CA ALA A 365 -10.91 -11.22 18.02
C ALA A 365 -10.75 -12.13 19.25
N ALA A 366 -10.97 -13.44 19.10
CA ALA A 366 -10.91 -14.42 20.19
C ALA A 366 -9.52 -15.02 20.42
N VAL A 367 -8.54 -14.77 19.54
CA VAL A 367 -7.19 -15.31 19.72
C VAL A 367 -6.43 -14.57 20.80
N THR A 368 -5.61 -15.30 21.54
CA THR A 368 -4.64 -14.75 22.49
C THR A 368 -3.23 -15.02 21.96
N PRO A 369 -2.34 -14.02 21.85
CA PRO A 369 -0.98 -14.21 21.33
C PRO A 369 -0.13 -15.06 22.30
N ILE A 370 0.75 -15.88 21.72
CA ILE A 370 1.78 -16.62 22.45
C ILE A 370 3.11 -15.94 22.15
N TYR A 371 3.77 -15.48 23.20
CA TYR A 371 5.00 -14.72 23.09
C TYR A 371 6.24 -15.56 23.40
N GLU A 372 7.32 -15.24 22.69
CA GLU A 372 8.69 -15.53 23.04
C GLU A 372 9.34 -14.22 23.49
N SER A 373 9.88 -14.18 24.71
CA SER A 373 10.58 -13.01 25.23
C SER A 373 12.06 -13.06 24.89
N MET A 374 12.63 -11.90 24.57
CA MET A 374 14.05 -11.69 24.30
C MET A 374 14.58 -10.50 25.08
N PRO A 375 15.85 -10.51 25.51
CA PRO A 375 16.48 -9.32 26.03
C PRO A 375 16.44 -8.15 25.03
N GLY A 376 16.11 -6.97 25.50
CA GLY A 376 16.27 -5.74 24.74
C GLY A 376 17.69 -5.21 24.79
N TRP A 377 17.90 -3.98 24.36
CA TRP A 377 19.23 -3.33 24.35
C TRP A 377 19.17 -1.89 24.81
N GLN A 378 20.22 -1.43 25.47
CA GLN A 378 20.34 -0.07 25.96
C GLN A 378 21.13 0.86 25.03
N GLY A 379 21.87 0.30 24.08
CA GLY A 379 22.57 1.07 23.04
C GLY A 379 21.61 1.63 21.98
N SER A 380 22.08 2.53 21.13
CA SER A 380 21.30 3.06 20.02
C SER A 380 21.57 2.28 18.74
N THR A 381 20.51 1.94 18.02
CA THR A 381 20.59 1.44 16.64
C THR A 381 20.44 2.54 15.60
N ARG A 382 20.09 3.75 16.05
CA ARG A 382 19.78 4.88 15.18
C ARG A 382 20.99 5.32 14.35
N GLY A 383 20.82 5.37 13.04
CA GLY A 383 21.87 5.78 12.10
C GLY A 383 22.89 4.69 11.78
N ALA A 384 22.74 3.46 12.30
CA ALA A 384 23.60 2.35 11.94
C ALA A 384 23.50 2.02 10.45
N ARG A 385 24.67 1.79 9.81
CA ARG A 385 24.79 1.48 8.38
C ARG A 385 25.51 0.17 8.11
N SER A 386 25.98 -0.49 9.17
CA SER A 386 26.58 -1.82 9.14
C SER A 386 26.10 -2.66 10.33
N TRP A 387 26.27 -3.98 10.25
CA TRP A 387 25.99 -4.87 11.38
C TRP A 387 26.86 -4.60 12.61
N ALA A 388 28.09 -4.13 12.38
CA ALA A 388 29.03 -3.82 13.45
C ALA A 388 28.59 -2.60 14.29
N ASP A 389 27.73 -1.76 13.75
CA ASP A 389 27.20 -0.58 14.43
C ASP A 389 26.05 -0.92 15.40
N LEU A 390 25.48 -2.13 15.29
CA LEU A 390 24.34 -2.55 16.08
C LEU A 390 24.76 -3.18 17.41
N PRO A 391 24.01 -2.94 18.51
CA PRO A 391 24.12 -3.71 19.74
C PRO A 391 23.92 -5.22 19.48
N ALA A 392 24.62 -6.08 20.20
CA ALA A 392 24.58 -7.52 20.00
C ALA A 392 23.15 -8.10 20.15
N GLU A 393 22.39 -7.58 21.09
CA GLU A 393 20.99 -7.99 21.33
C GLU A 393 20.09 -7.57 20.17
N ALA A 394 20.32 -6.39 19.57
CA ALA A 394 19.59 -5.96 18.37
C ALA A 394 19.87 -6.89 17.18
N VAL A 395 21.12 -7.31 16.98
CA VAL A 395 21.49 -8.33 15.99
C VAL A 395 20.77 -9.66 16.26
N LYS A 396 20.76 -10.12 17.53
CA LYS A 396 20.05 -11.35 17.92
C LYS A 396 18.55 -11.24 17.64
N TYR A 397 17.95 -10.10 17.95
CA TYR A 397 16.53 -9.85 17.65
C TYR A 397 16.23 -9.97 16.15
N VAL A 398 16.99 -9.29 15.30
CA VAL A 398 16.80 -9.36 13.83
C VAL A 398 16.96 -10.78 13.31
N ARG A 399 17.98 -11.51 13.82
CA ARG A 399 18.20 -12.93 13.43
C ARG A 399 17.05 -13.82 13.91
N ARG A 400 16.54 -13.58 15.13
CA ARG A 400 15.41 -14.37 15.63
C ARG A 400 14.12 -14.12 14.85
N VAL A 401 13.87 -12.87 14.46
CA VAL A 401 12.77 -12.54 13.53
C VAL A 401 12.93 -13.32 12.23
N GLU A 402 14.11 -13.27 11.60
CA GLU A 402 14.43 -13.99 10.36
C GLU A 402 14.14 -15.51 10.45
N GLU A 403 14.57 -16.14 11.56
CA GLU A 403 14.32 -17.57 11.83
C GLU A 403 12.82 -17.87 11.96
N LEU A 404 12.09 -17.08 12.76
CA LEU A 404 10.68 -17.33 13.04
C LEU A 404 9.80 -17.17 11.80
N ILE A 405 10.07 -16.15 11.00
CA ILE A 405 9.31 -15.91 9.75
C ILE A 405 9.75 -16.81 8.60
N GLY A 406 10.97 -17.35 8.65
CA GLY A 406 11.53 -18.23 7.62
C GLY A 406 11.82 -17.51 6.30
N CYS A 407 12.19 -16.24 6.37
CA CYS A 407 12.50 -15.41 5.20
C CYS A 407 13.67 -14.47 5.53
N PRO A 408 14.66 -14.32 4.63
CA PRO A 408 15.85 -13.53 4.92
C PRO A 408 15.51 -12.04 5.08
N VAL A 409 16.12 -11.41 6.07
CA VAL A 409 16.10 -9.96 6.23
C VAL A 409 17.17 -9.37 5.30
N SER A 410 16.76 -8.79 4.19
CA SER A 410 17.62 -8.25 3.14
C SER A 410 18.06 -6.81 3.39
N MET A 411 17.30 -6.09 4.21
CA MET A 411 17.57 -4.69 4.56
C MET A 411 17.10 -4.42 5.99
N VAL A 412 17.84 -3.59 6.74
CA VAL A 412 17.40 -3.02 8.03
C VAL A 412 17.46 -1.50 7.96
N SER A 413 16.34 -0.85 8.20
CA SER A 413 16.23 0.61 8.30
C SER A 413 16.32 1.03 9.76
N THR A 414 17.29 1.88 10.08
CA THR A 414 17.70 2.23 11.44
C THR A 414 17.36 3.66 11.85
N SER A 415 16.76 4.46 10.93
CA SER A 415 16.25 5.80 11.20
C SER A 415 15.28 6.24 10.09
N PRO A 416 14.62 7.40 10.20
CA PRO A 416 13.86 7.99 9.09
C PRO A 416 14.72 8.41 7.89
N GLU A 417 16.02 8.68 8.09
CA GLU A 417 16.91 9.17 7.05
C GLU A 417 17.14 8.11 5.96
N ARG A 418 17.13 8.56 4.70
CA ARG A 418 17.19 7.68 3.53
C ARG A 418 18.38 6.74 3.52
N GLU A 419 19.58 7.25 3.88
CA GLU A 419 20.84 6.52 3.80
C GLU A 419 21.11 5.61 5.01
N ASP A 420 20.30 5.70 6.07
CA ASP A 420 20.42 4.88 7.27
C ASP A 420 19.77 3.52 7.08
N VAL A 421 20.42 2.72 6.23
CA VAL A 421 19.98 1.36 5.84
C VAL A 421 21.21 0.44 5.85
N ILE A 422 21.08 -0.68 6.54
CA ILE A 422 22.01 -1.81 6.42
C ILE A 422 21.50 -2.69 5.29
N LEU A 423 22.26 -2.81 4.19
CA LEU A 423 21.93 -3.61 3.03
C LEU A 423 22.69 -4.93 3.08
N MET A 424 21.97 -6.07 3.19
CA MET A 424 22.56 -7.42 3.13
C MET A 424 22.41 -8.05 1.76
N ARG A 425 21.30 -7.78 1.07
CA ARG A 425 21.04 -8.29 -0.28
C ARG A 425 20.41 -7.20 -1.13
N ASP A 426 20.98 -6.94 -2.29
CA ASP A 426 20.43 -5.98 -3.26
C ASP A 426 19.25 -6.64 -4.02
N PRO A 427 18.02 -6.14 -3.89
CA PRO A 427 16.84 -6.71 -4.56
C PRO A 427 16.94 -6.75 -6.09
N PHE A 428 17.67 -5.80 -6.71
CA PHE A 428 17.85 -5.78 -8.19
C PHE A 428 18.94 -6.73 -8.69
N LYS A 429 19.70 -7.37 -7.79
CA LYS A 429 20.76 -8.33 -8.13
C LYS A 429 20.42 -9.76 -7.71
N ALA A 430 19.22 -9.97 -7.18
CA ALA A 430 18.77 -11.27 -6.67
C ALA A 430 18.28 -12.22 -7.78
#